data_ce1dbc79a512f99302fb0cd5aa3acc98
#
_entry.id   ce1dbc79a512f99302fb0cd5aa3acc98
#
_cell.length_a   1.000
_cell.length_b   1.000
_cell.length_c   1.000
_cell.angle_alpha   90.00
_cell.angle_beta   90.00
_cell.angle_gamma   90.00
#
_symmetry.space_group_name_H-M   'P 1'
#
loop_
_entity.id
_entity.type
_entity.pdbx_description
1 polymer ?
#
loop_
_entity_poly.entity_id
_entity_poly.type
_entity_poly.pdbx_seq_one_letter_code
_entity_poly.pdbx_strand_id
1 'polypeptide(L)'
;MGQLRSNCALMEEIDRIAEVAGYLWTKGWAERNGGNISVNVTSLLTSEDLALPALAPAKALPEKMEALAGHVFYVTGTGKRMRYVAQAPFENGSLIRVAADGLSYEIIAEQPIQPTSELPSHLLMHNYVRSTGRDNRVVLHTHPTDLIGMTHCKRFLNSDYLTKVLWSMIPECRIIVPKGIGIVPYEIPGTVELARATIKQLENHDVVFWEKHGILAVGEDLIECFDAIDTLSKSAQIYFSARLASGEAVSYTHLRAHETVLDLV
;
A
#
# COMPACT_ATOMS: atom_id res chain seq x y z
N MET A 1 -2.21 31.27 -1.44
CA MET A 1 -2.27 29.87 -0.97
C MET A 1 -3.37 29.20 -1.75
N GLY A 2 -3.13 27.99 -2.31
CA GLY A 2 -4.15 27.29 -3.10
C GLY A 2 -5.36 26.93 -2.24
N GLN A 3 -6.54 26.87 -2.84
CA GLN A 3 -7.82 26.54 -2.20
C GLN A 3 -7.72 25.26 -1.35
N LEU A 4 -7.08 24.21 -1.85
CA LEU A 4 -6.92 22.93 -1.14
C LEU A 4 -6.17 23.03 0.20
N ARG A 5 -5.23 23.97 0.33
CA ARG A 5 -4.48 24.17 1.58
C ARG A 5 -5.31 24.80 2.70
N SER A 6 -6.51 25.29 2.40
CA SER A 6 -7.46 25.74 3.41
C SER A 6 -8.40 24.61 3.90
N ASN A 7 -8.40 23.45 3.24
CA ASN A 7 -9.17 22.29 3.65
C ASN A 7 -8.42 21.51 4.74
N CYS A 8 -8.80 21.72 6.01
CA CYS A 8 -8.12 21.13 7.16
C CYS A 8 -8.11 19.60 7.11
N ALA A 9 -9.23 18.97 6.74
CA ALA A 9 -9.32 17.50 6.69
C ALA A 9 -8.39 16.90 5.63
N LEU A 10 -8.29 17.54 4.47
CA LEU A 10 -7.33 17.14 3.45
C LEU A 10 -5.89 17.34 3.95
N MET A 11 -5.60 18.47 4.59
CA MET A 11 -4.24 18.76 5.06
C MET A 11 -3.79 17.78 6.14
N GLU A 12 -4.66 17.38 7.06
CA GLU A 12 -4.36 16.33 8.04
C GLU A 12 -3.99 15.00 7.37
N GLU A 13 -4.68 14.63 6.28
CA GLU A 13 -4.34 13.42 5.53
C GLU A 13 -3.03 13.56 4.76
N ILE A 14 -2.76 14.74 4.18
CA ILE A 14 -1.48 15.05 3.51
C ILE A 14 -0.31 14.99 4.50
N ASP A 15 -0.51 15.45 5.74
CA ASP A 15 0.50 15.37 6.81
C ASP A 15 0.77 13.91 7.21
N ARG A 16 -0.27 13.04 7.30
CA ARG A 16 -0.09 11.60 7.50
C ARG A 16 0.68 10.94 6.36
N ILE A 17 0.40 11.33 5.12
CA ILE A 17 1.15 10.82 3.96
C ILE A 17 2.63 11.23 4.06
N ALA A 18 2.91 12.47 4.44
CA ALA A 18 4.27 12.95 4.65
C ALA A 18 4.98 12.20 5.78
N GLU A 19 4.29 11.95 6.89
CA GLU A 19 4.79 11.19 8.04
C GLU A 19 5.16 9.76 7.65
N VAL A 20 4.25 9.02 7.01
CA VAL A 20 4.52 7.63 6.57
C VAL A 20 5.62 7.58 5.52
N ALA A 21 5.66 8.52 4.57
CA ALA A 21 6.76 8.61 3.61
C ALA A 21 8.12 8.81 4.31
N GLY A 22 8.13 9.57 5.41
CA GLY A 22 9.30 9.73 6.29
C GLY A 22 9.71 8.43 6.98
N TYR A 23 8.75 7.66 7.49
CA TYR A 23 8.99 6.35 8.09
C TYR A 23 9.56 5.36 7.08
N LEU A 24 8.98 5.27 5.87
CA LEU A 24 9.47 4.40 4.80
C LEU A 24 10.92 4.70 4.43
N TRP A 25 11.27 5.99 4.34
CA TRP A 25 12.65 6.40 4.09
C TRP A 25 13.57 6.03 5.25
N THR A 26 13.17 6.31 6.48
CA THR A 26 13.99 6.04 7.68
C THR A 26 14.22 4.54 7.90
N LYS A 27 13.23 3.71 7.57
CA LYS A 27 13.35 2.24 7.61
C LYS A 27 14.23 1.68 6.50
N GLY A 28 14.61 2.48 5.49
CA GLY A 28 15.35 2.01 4.32
C GLY A 28 14.50 1.18 3.34
N TRP A 29 13.18 1.38 3.34
CA TRP A 29 12.22 0.63 2.50
C TRP A 29 11.84 1.37 1.22
N ALA A 30 12.41 2.53 0.99
CA ALA A 30 12.10 3.39 -0.15
C ALA A 30 13.40 3.92 -0.77
N GLU A 31 14.22 3.02 -1.27
CA GLU A 31 15.46 3.37 -1.95
C GLU A 31 15.17 4.17 -3.23
N ARG A 32 15.96 5.20 -3.48
CA ARG A 32 15.82 6.08 -4.65
C ARG A 32 14.37 6.58 -4.81
N ASN A 33 13.60 6.03 -5.74
CA ASN A 33 12.17 6.30 -6.00
C ASN A 33 11.32 5.03 -5.81
N GLY A 34 11.80 4.08 -5.02
CA GLY A 34 11.08 2.87 -4.67
C GLY A 34 9.90 3.14 -3.74
N GLY A 35 8.88 2.30 -3.86
CA GLY A 35 7.63 2.45 -3.13
C GLY A 35 6.73 3.57 -3.66
N ASN A 36 5.46 3.47 -3.35
CA ASN A 36 4.45 4.47 -3.72
C ASN A 36 3.22 4.37 -2.80
N ILE A 37 2.49 5.49 -2.72
CA ILE A 37 1.30 5.64 -1.89
C ILE A 37 0.19 6.21 -2.76
N SER A 38 -1.01 5.64 -2.64
CA SER A 38 -2.23 6.29 -3.11
C SER A 38 -3.32 6.23 -2.03
N VAL A 39 -4.01 7.35 -1.84
CA VAL A 39 -5.07 7.48 -0.85
C VAL A 39 -6.30 8.09 -1.53
N ASN A 40 -7.44 7.42 -1.42
CA ASN A 40 -8.72 8.01 -1.82
C ASN A 40 -9.10 9.11 -0.83
N VAL A 41 -9.08 10.35 -1.28
CA VAL A 41 -9.37 11.54 -0.47
C VAL A 41 -10.73 12.16 -0.77
N THR A 42 -11.56 11.50 -1.58
CA THR A 42 -12.85 12.04 -2.06
C THR A 42 -13.73 12.54 -0.93
N SER A 43 -13.84 11.78 0.17
CA SER A 43 -14.69 12.12 1.31
C SER A 43 -14.17 13.31 2.14
N LEU A 44 -12.93 13.72 1.92
CA LEU A 44 -12.29 14.85 2.60
C LEU A 44 -12.45 16.16 1.82
N LEU A 45 -12.92 16.09 0.58
CA LEU A 45 -13.00 17.23 -0.33
C LEU A 45 -14.37 17.89 -0.28
N THR A 46 -14.38 19.23 -0.35
CA THR A 46 -15.59 20.03 -0.52
C THR A 46 -16.10 19.98 -1.97
N SER A 47 -17.31 20.42 -2.21
CA SER A 47 -17.84 20.54 -3.58
C SER A 47 -17.01 21.50 -4.45
N GLU A 48 -16.41 22.52 -3.85
CA GLU A 48 -15.50 23.44 -4.54
C GLU A 48 -14.18 22.79 -4.90
N ASP A 49 -13.62 21.97 -4.00
CA ASP A 49 -12.39 21.19 -4.27
C ASP A 49 -12.62 20.18 -5.40
N LEU A 50 -13.78 19.51 -5.39
CA LEU A 50 -14.18 18.56 -6.44
C LEU A 50 -14.40 19.24 -7.79
N ALA A 51 -14.68 20.55 -7.83
CA ALA A 51 -14.89 21.31 -9.07
C ALA A 51 -13.59 21.93 -9.63
N LEU A 52 -12.44 21.69 -9.01
CA LEU A 52 -11.15 22.22 -9.49
C LEU A 52 -10.88 21.80 -10.95
N PRO A 53 -10.37 22.73 -11.78
CA PRO A 53 -10.06 22.44 -13.16
C PRO A 53 -8.87 21.47 -13.28
N ALA A 54 -8.84 20.72 -14.36
CA ALA A 54 -7.69 19.90 -14.73
C ALA A 54 -6.47 20.79 -15.06
N LEU A 55 -5.30 20.41 -14.56
CA LEU A 55 -4.02 21.08 -14.81
C LEU A 55 -3.29 20.57 -16.05
N ALA A 56 -3.75 19.43 -16.60
CA ALA A 56 -3.19 18.79 -17.78
C ALA A 56 -4.30 18.02 -18.51
N PRO A 57 -4.11 17.69 -19.80
CA PRO A 57 -5.04 16.86 -20.54
C PRO A 57 -5.29 15.52 -19.84
N ALA A 58 -6.54 15.06 -19.86
CA ALA A 58 -6.94 13.77 -19.30
C ALA A 58 -6.13 12.63 -19.94
N LYS A 59 -5.80 11.62 -19.14
CA LYS A 59 -5.07 10.42 -19.57
C LYS A 59 -5.96 9.20 -19.49
N ALA A 60 -5.94 8.39 -20.54
CA ALA A 60 -6.68 7.14 -20.58
C ALA A 60 -6.20 6.15 -19.50
N LEU A 61 -7.14 5.45 -18.91
CA LEU A 61 -6.88 4.30 -18.05
C LEU A 61 -6.86 3.01 -18.89
N PRO A 62 -6.12 1.96 -18.47
CA PRO A 62 -6.04 0.72 -19.23
C PRO A 62 -7.37 -0.05 -19.26
N GLU A 63 -8.21 0.14 -18.25
CA GLU A 63 -9.51 -0.47 -18.10
C GLU A 63 -10.49 0.54 -17.46
N LYS A 64 -11.79 0.27 -17.62
CA LYS A 64 -12.83 1.08 -16.99
C LYS A 64 -12.86 0.87 -15.48
N MET A 65 -12.78 1.96 -14.72
CA MET A 65 -12.81 1.99 -13.26
C MET A 65 -14.19 2.46 -12.76
N GLU A 66 -15.21 1.63 -12.93
CA GLU A 66 -16.61 2.00 -12.62
C GLU A 66 -16.82 2.45 -11.17
N ALA A 67 -16.24 1.70 -10.22
CA ALA A 67 -16.39 2.00 -8.79
C ALA A 67 -15.62 3.27 -8.37
N LEU A 68 -14.76 3.82 -9.23
CA LEU A 68 -13.95 5.01 -8.96
C LEU A 68 -14.41 6.24 -9.73
N ALA A 69 -15.51 6.18 -10.49
CA ALA A 69 -16.01 7.32 -11.27
C ALA A 69 -16.21 8.56 -10.37
N GLY A 70 -15.55 9.67 -10.72
CA GLY A 70 -15.57 10.91 -9.95
C GLY A 70 -14.72 10.93 -8.68
N HIS A 71 -14.08 9.82 -8.28
CA HIS A 71 -13.24 9.77 -7.10
C HIS A 71 -11.92 10.51 -7.29
N VAL A 72 -11.42 11.08 -6.21
CA VAL A 72 -10.15 11.80 -6.14
C VAL A 72 -9.16 11.06 -5.26
N PHE A 73 -7.93 10.97 -5.75
CA PHE A 73 -6.83 10.30 -5.05
C PHE A 73 -5.63 11.22 -4.92
N TYR A 74 -5.00 11.25 -3.74
CA TYR A 74 -3.60 11.63 -3.67
C TYR A 74 -2.75 10.46 -4.15
N VAL A 75 -1.75 10.73 -4.98
CA VAL A 75 -0.82 9.71 -5.49
C VAL A 75 0.59 10.27 -5.54
N THR A 76 1.55 9.51 -5.04
CA THR A 76 2.97 9.88 -5.15
C THR A 76 3.42 9.98 -6.60
N GLY A 77 4.27 10.95 -6.91
CA GLY A 77 4.71 11.26 -8.27
C GLY A 77 5.73 10.27 -8.83
N THR A 78 5.70 10.07 -10.15
CA THR A 78 6.68 9.24 -10.84
C THR A 78 8.10 9.79 -10.66
N GLY A 79 9.06 8.91 -10.37
CA GLY A 79 10.46 9.26 -10.12
C GLY A 79 10.70 10.09 -8.85
N LYS A 80 9.66 10.40 -8.08
CA LYS A 80 9.76 11.11 -6.81
C LYS A 80 10.25 10.17 -5.71
N ARG A 81 10.81 10.74 -4.65
CA ARG A 81 11.45 9.99 -3.57
C ARG A 81 10.69 10.20 -2.27
N MET A 82 10.44 9.14 -1.50
CA MET A 82 9.69 9.21 -0.25
C MET A 82 10.26 10.26 0.72
N ARG A 83 11.59 10.40 0.79
CA ARG A 83 12.23 11.46 1.60
C ARG A 83 11.85 12.89 1.21
N TYR A 84 11.45 13.12 -0.04
CA TYR A 84 10.98 14.43 -0.52
C TYR A 84 9.46 14.54 -0.43
N VAL A 85 8.71 13.44 -0.59
CA VAL A 85 7.29 13.37 -0.25
C VAL A 85 7.09 13.76 1.22
N ALA A 86 7.93 13.26 2.13
CA ALA A 86 7.93 13.61 3.56
C ALA A 86 8.13 15.11 3.85
N GLN A 87 8.85 15.83 2.99
CA GLN A 87 9.15 17.24 3.19
C GLN A 87 8.15 18.17 2.49
N ALA A 88 7.68 17.77 1.31
CA ALA A 88 6.85 18.58 0.43
C ALA A 88 5.90 17.68 -0.39
N PRO A 89 4.83 17.13 0.22
CA PRO A 89 3.96 16.14 -0.41
C PRO A 89 3.31 16.66 -1.70
N PHE A 90 2.90 17.93 -1.77
CA PHE A 90 2.32 18.51 -2.99
C PHE A 90 3.33 18.80 -4.12
N GLU A 91 4.63 18.83 -3.81
CA GLU A 91 5.69 18.97 -4.82
C GLU A 91 6.17 17.60 -5.32
N ASN A 92 5.77 16.53 -4.65
CA ASN A 92 6.21 15.17 -4.91
C ASN A 92 5.06 14.17 -5.11
N GLY A 93 3.83 14.65 -5.16
CA GLY A 93 2.61 13.91 -5.45
C GLY A 93 1.58 14.79 -6.12
N SER A 94 0.48 14.20 -6.53
CA SER A 94 -0.63 14.89 -7.20
C SER A 94 -1.97 14.47 -6.61
N LEU A 95 -2.96 15.33 -6.75
CA LEU A 95 -4.35 14.93 -6.70
C LEU A 95 -4.82 14.61 -8.12
N ILE A 96 -5.31 13.41 -8.31
CA ILE A 96 -5.92 12.98 -9.56
C ILE A 96 -7.41 12.72 -9.36
N ARG A 97 -8.23 13.03 -10.33
CA ARG A 97 -9.67 12.73 -10.38
C ARG A 97 -9.93 11.73 -11.49
N VAL A 98 -10.59 10.63 -11.19
CA VAL A 98 -11.09 9.69 -12.18
C VAL A 98 -12.30 10.32 -12.86
N ALA A 99 -12.36 10.28 -14.19
CA ALA A 99 -13.48 10.85 -14.95
C ALA A 99 -14.79 10.13 -14.63
N ALA A 100 -15.91 10.82 -14.86
CA ALA A 100 -17.26 10.29 -14.57
C ALA A 100 -17.60 9.00 -15.34
N ASP A 101 -16.96 8.77 -16.48
CA ASP A 101 -17.11 7.53 -17.27
C ASP A 101 -16.19 6.39 -16.81
N GLY A 102 -15.24 6.68 -15.90
CA GLY A 102 -14.27 5.73 -15.40
C GLY A 102 -13.15 5.34 -16.39
N LEU A 103 -13.03 6.03 -17.53
CA LEU A 103 -12.12 5.66 -18.62
C LEU A 103 -10.81 6.46 -18.64
N SER A 104 -10.75 7.54 -17.88
CA SER A 104 -9.59 8.42 -17.83
C SER A 104 -9.41 9.05 -16.44
N TYR A 105 -8.28 9.71 -16.22
CA TYR A 105 -8.04 10.53 -15.05
C TYR A 105 -7.48 11.89 -15.44
N GLU A 106 -7.68 12.86 -14.58
CA GLU A 106 -7.18 14.22 -14.67
C GLU A 106 -6.31 14.54 -13.45
N ILE A 107 -5.30 15.40 -13.61
CA ILE A 107 -4.55 15.97 -12.50
C ILE A 107 -5.21 17.30 -12.15
N ILE A 108 -5.66 17.47 -10.90
CA ILE A 108 -6.46 18.63 -10.48
C ILE A 108 -5.76 19.55 -9.46
N ALA A 109 -4.61 19.15 -8.91
CA ALA A 109 -3.87 19.97 -7.93
C ALA A 109 -2.49 19.41 -7.58
N GLU A 110 -1.62 20.21 -6.98
CA GLU A 110 -1.49 21.69 -7.10
C GLU A 110 -0.57 22.03 -8.25
N GLN A 111 0.16 21.02 -8.71
CA GLN A 111 1.09 21.05 -9.82
C GLN A 111 0.80 19.87 -10.75
N PRO A 112 1.12 19.96 -12.05
CA PRO A 112 0.87 18.90 -13.02
C PRO A 112 1.90 17.76 -12.90
N ILE A 113 2.13 17.27 -11.68
CA ILE A 113 3.05 16.17 -11.40
C ILE A 113 2.41 14.87 -11.91
N GLN A 114 3.14 14.12 -12.71
CA GLN A 114 2.67 12.83 -13.18
C GLN A 114 2.67 11.84 -12.01
N PRO A 115 1.57 11.11 -11.77
CA PRO A 115 1.52 10.07 -10.74
C PRO A 115 2.50 8.94 -11.04
N THR A 116 2.76 8.09 -10.04
CA THR A 116 3.63 6.92 -10.16
C THR A 116 3.32 6.10 -11.43
N SER A 117 4.34 5.48 -12.02
CA SER A 117 4.16 4.55 -13.15
C SER A 117 3.30 3.33 -12.80
N GLU A 118 3.14 3.04 -11.50
CA GLU A 118 2.27 1.97 -10.99
C GLU A 118 0.82 2.42 -10.76
N LEU A 119 0.46 3.66 -11.15
CA LEU A 119 -0.91 4.15 -11.01
C LEU A 119 -1.98 3.19 -11.54
N PRO A 120 -1.82 2.54 -12.73
CA PRO A 120 -2.81 1.59 -13.21
C PRO A 120 -3.08 0.46 -12.21
N SER A 121 -2.02 -0.09 -11.61
CA SER A 121 -2.13 -1.14 -10.60
C SER A 121 -2.85 -0.63 -9.35
N HIS A 122 -2.49 0.55 -8.86
CA HIS A 122 -3.14 1.17 -7.71
C HIS A 122 -4.64 1.40 -7.94
N LEU A 123 -5.02 1.98 -9.07
CA LEU A 123 -6.42 2.25 -9.37
C LEU A 123 -7.23 0.96 -9.58
N LEU A 124 -6.65 -0.07 -10.21
CA LEU A 124 -7.30 -1.37 -10.32
C LEU A 124 -7.59 -1.99 -8.96
N MET A 125 -6.65 -1.91 -8.02
CA MET A 125 -6.85 -2.38 -6.64
C MET A 125 -7.90 -1.55 -5.90
N HIS A 126 -7.85 -0.23 -5.98
CA HIS A 126 -8.90 0.62 -5.41
C HIS A 126 -10.29 0.33 -6.01
N ASN A 127 -10.36 0.13 -7.33
CA ASN A 127 -11.62 -0.18 -8.01
C ASN A 127 -12.20 -1.53 -7.53
N TYR A 128 -11.34 -2.55 -7.40
CA TYR A 128 -11.74 -3.84 -6.86
C TYR A 128 -12.24 -3.72 -5.42
N VAL A 129 -11.43 -3.16 -4.53
CA VAL A 129 -11.76 -3.02 -3.11
C VAL A 129 -13.09 -2.31 -2.93
N ARG A 130 -13.29 -1.18 -3.63
CA ARG A 130 -14.53 -0.43 -3.55
C ARG A 130 -15.73 -1.17 -4.16
N SER A 131 -15.54 -1.90 -5.26
CA SER A 131 -16.60 -2.70 -5.89
C SER A 131 -17.12 -3.83 -5.00
N THR A 132 -16.28 -4.29 -4.05
CA THR A 132 -16.66 -5.31 -3.05
C THR A 132 -17.31 -4.72 -1.79
N GLY A 133 -17.50 -3.40 -1.72
CA GLY A 133 -18.10 -2.71 -0.58
C GLY A 133 -17.16 -2.56 0.62
N ARG A 134 -15.86 -2.75 0.46
CA ARG A 134 -14.85 -2.52 1.51
C ARG A 134 -14.54 -1.03 1.64
N ASP A 135 -14.29 -0.58 2.86
CA ASP A 135 -13.99 0.83 3.17
C ASP A 135 -12.50 1.19 2.99
N ASN A 136 -11.70 0.23 2.53
CA ASN A 136 -10.27 0.47 2.25
C ASN A 136 -10.09 1.63 1.25
N ARG A 137 -9.33 2.63 1.65
CA ARG A 137 -9.06 3.84 0.85
C ARG A 137 -7.58 4.07 0.56
N VAL A 138 -6.71 3.19 1.08
CA VAL A 138 -5.26 3.27 0.97
C VAL A 138 -4.71 2.09 0.19
N VAL A 139 -3.74 2.35 -0.68
CA VAL A 139 -2.81 1.37 -1.24
C VAL A 139 -1.39 1.88 -0.97
N LEU A 140 -0.65 1.12 -0.17
CA LEU A 140 0.73 1.37 0.20
C LEU A 140 1.62 0.27 -0.35
N HIS A 141 2.62 0.63 -1.17
CA HIS A 141 3.65 -0.29 -1.66
C HIS A 141 5.03 0.18 -1.23
N THR A 142 5.89 -0.76 -0.78
CA THR A 142 7.24 -0.46 -0.31
C THR A 142 8.16 -1.71 -0.34
N HIS A 143 9.46 -1.53 -0.08
CA HIS A 143 10.51 -2.52 -0.29
C HIS A 143 11.26 -2.93 0.99
N PRO A 144 10.65 -3.57 2.01
CA PRO A 144 11.36 -4.05 3.19
C PRO A 144 12.33 -5.18 2.80
N THR A 145 13.61 -4.95 3.02
CA THR A 145 14.69 -5.86 2.58
C THR A 145 14.56 -7.28 3.14
N ASP A 146 14.17 -7.39 4.40
CA ASP A 146 13.95 -8.67 5.08
C ASP A 146 12.80 -9.47 4.48
N LEU A 147 11.67 -8.82 4.20
CA LEU A 147 10.51 -9.45 3.59
C LEU A 147 10.79 -9.85 2.13
N ILE A 148 11.45 -8.97 1.35
CA ILE A 148 11.89 -9.32 -0.01
C ILE A 148 12.85 -10.51 0.05
N GLY A 149 13.79 -10.51 0.99
CA GLY A 149 14.74 -11.60 1.20
C GLY A 149 14.06 -12.96 1.43
N MET A 150 12.94 -12.98 2.17
CA MET A 150 12.16 -14.21 2.34
C MET A 150 11.64 -14.74 0.99
N THR A 151 11.18 -13.89 0.08
CA THR A 151 10.63 -14.31 -1.21
C THR A 151 11.66 -14.95 -2.17
N HIS A 152 12.96 -14.80 -1.90
CA HIS A 152 14.02 -15.53 -2.62
C HIS A 152 14.12 -16.99 -2.21
N CYS A 153 13.47 -17.40 -1.14
CA CYS A 153 13.47 -18.78 -0.66
C CYS A 153 12.17 -19.47 -1.07
N LYS A 154 12.25 -20.48 -1.95
CA LYS A 154 11.08 -21.18 -2.52
C LYS A 154 10.03 -21.62 -1.48
N ARG A 155 10.45 -22.04 -0.28
CA ARG A 155 9.52 -22.43 0.79
C ARG A 155 8.61 -21.31 1.26
N PHE A 156 9.04 -20.04 1.18
CA PHE A 156 8.25 -18.88 1.58
C PHE A 156 7.33 -18.34 0.47
N LEU A 157 7.35 -18.96 -0.70
CA LEU A 157 6.38 -18.67 -1.76
C LEU A 157 5.05 -19.41 -1.57
N ASN A 158 4.87 -20.09 -0.44
CA ASN A 158 3.60 -20.64 0.00
C ASN A 158 2.99 -19.71 1.05
N SER A 159 1.82 -19.14 0.77
CA SER A 159 1.12 -18.15 1.59
C SER A 159 0.87 -18.67 3.03
N ASP A 160 0.31 -19.88 3.16
CA ASP A 160 0.00 -20.47 4.47
C ASP A 160 1.27 -20.70 5.30
N TYR A 161 2.33 -21.18 4.65
CA TYR A 161 3.59 -21.43 5.33
C TYR A 161 4.24 -20.12 5.78
N LEU A 162 4.32 -19.12 4.90
CA LEU A 162 4.89 -17.81 5.25
C LEU A 162 4.08 -17.13 6.37
N THR A 163 2.76 -17.14 6.27
CA THR A 163 1.87 -16.61 7.30
C THR A 163 2.14 -17.27 8.65
N LYS A 164 2.18 -18.60 8.72
CA LYS A 164 2.50 -19.34 9.96
C LYS A 164 3.87 -18.98 10.52
N VAL A 165 4.87 -18.88 9.67
CA VAL A 165 6.23 -18.48 10.10
C VAL A 165 6.22 -17.11 10.73
N LEU A 166 5.65 -16.09 10.07
CA LEU A 166 5.66 -14.72 10.58
C LEU A 166 4.78 -14.55 11.81
N TRP A 167 3.60 -15.17 11.85
CA TRP A 167 2.74 -15.16 13.05
C TRP A 167 3.39 -15.83 14.26
N SER A 168 4.29 -16.79 14.04
CA SER A 168 4.96 -17.49 15.13
C SER A 168 6.12 -16.71 15.77
N MET A 169 6.50 -15.59 15.23
CA MET A 169 7.66 -14.84 15.76
C MET A 169 7.27 -13.91 16.91
N ILE A 170 6.14 -13.23 16.82
CA ILE A 170 5.57 -12.37 17.86
C ILE A 170 4.03 -12.43 17.82
N PRO A 171 3.34 -12.34 18.97
CA PRO A 171 1.87 -12.39 19.04
C PRO A 171 1.19 -11.28 18.21
N GLU A 172 1.76 -10.08 18.22
CA GLU A 172 1.25 -8.89 17.54
C GLU A 172 1.06 -9.12 16.05
N CYS A 173 1.90 -9.95 15.44
CA CYS A 173 1.83 -10.20 13.99
C CYS A 173 0.49 -10.83 13.58
N ARG A 174 -0.07 -11.71 14.41
CA ARG A 174 -1.38 -12.31 14.15
C ARG A 174 -2.52 -11.33 14.41
N ILE A 175 -2.36 -10.45 15.41
CA ILE A 175 -3.37 -9.44 15.79
C ILE A 175 -3.46 -8.37 14.70
N ILE A 176 -2.32 -7.86 14.24
CA ILE A 176 -2.24 -6.77 13.25
C ILE A 176 -2.51 -7.26 11.82
N VAL A 177 -2.13 -8.50 11.49
CA VAL A 177 -2.32 -9.08 10.15
C VAL A 177 -3.16 -10.37 10.26
N PRO A 178 -4.41 -10.29 10.73
CA PRO A 178 -5.23 -11.47 11.05
C PRO A 178 -5.62 -12.31 9.83
N LYS A 179 -5.70 -11.69 8.64
CA LYS A 179 -6.02 -12.39 7.39
C LYS A 179 -4.81 -13.08 6.76
N GLY A 180 -3.62 -13.01 7.40
CA GLY A 180 -2.40 -13.55 6.82
C GLY A 180 -1.92 -12.78 5.60
N ILE A 181 -1.12 -13.44 4.75
CA ILE A 181 -0.35 -12.80 3.69
C ILE A 181 -0.63 -13.49 2.37
N GLY A 182 -1.03 -12.69 1.37
CA GLY A 182 -1.09 -13.14 -0.03
C GLY A 182 0.30 -13.12 -0.68
N ILE A 183 0.52 -13.99 -1.66
CA ILE A 183 1.77 -14.01 -2.44
C ILE A 183 1.45 -14.00 -3.92
N VAL A 184 2.06 -13.07 -4.64
CA VAL A 184 2.06 -13.04 -6.11
C VAL A 184 3.43 -13.47 -6.60
N PRO A 185 3.53 -14.52 -7.44
CA PRO A 185 4.76 -14.87 -8.13
C PRO A 185 5.32 -13.68 -8.92
N TYR A 186 6.60 -13.75 -9.29
CA TYR A 186 7.27 -12.68 -10.01
C TYR A 186 6.49 -12.25 -11.26
N GLU A 187 6.12 -10.98 -11.28
CA GLU A 187 5.48 -10.29 -12.40
C GLU A 187 6.20 -8.95 -12.65
N ILE A 188 6.07 -8.42 -13.85
CA ILE A 188 6.71 -7.15 -14.21
C ILE A 188 6.00 -5.99 -13.48
N PRO A 189 6.75 -5.14 -12.74
CA PRO A 189 6.17 -3.99 -12.04
C PRO A 189 5.40 -3.05 -12.97
N GLY A 190 4.27 -2.51 -12.48
CA GLY A 190 3.44 -1.55 -13.21
C GLY A 190 2.55 -2.15 -14.29
N THR A 191 2.49 -3.47 -14.43
CA THR A 191 1.64 -4.15 -15.42
C THR A 191 0.23 -4.43 -14.88
N VAL A 192 -0.72 -4.60 -15.77
CA VAL A 192 -2.10 -5.02 -15.46
C VAL A 192 -2.11 -6.47 -14.92
N GLU A 193 -1.19 -7.30 -15.40
CA GLU A 193 -1.01 -8.68 -14.95
C GLU A 193 -0.66 -8.73 -13.46
N LEU A 194 0.31 -7.93 -13.01
CA LEU A 194 0.65 -7.79 -11.59
C LEU A 194 -0.56 -7.32 -10.78
N ALA A 195 -1.31 -6.32 -11.28
CA ALA A 195 -2.50 -5.82 -10.61
C ALA A 195 -3.57 -6.90 -10.45
N ARG A 196 -3.87 -7.67 -11.50
CA ARG A 196 -4.86 -8.76 -11.48
C ARG A 196 -4.46 -9.90 -10.55
N ALA A 197 -3.18 -10.28 -10.58
CA ALA A 197 -2.64 -11.29 -9.66
C ALA A 197 -2.73 -10.82 -8.20
N THR A 198 -2.48 -9.52 -7.96
CA THR A 198 -2.63 -8.91 -6.63
C THR A 198 -4.09 -8.90 -6.17
N ILE A 199 -5.03 -8.47 -7.03
CA ILE A 199 -6.47 -8.46 -6.74
C ILE A 199 -6.96 -9.84 -6.31
N LYS A 200 -6.51 -10.91 -6.97
CA LYS A 200 -6.84 -12.27 -6.58
C LYS A 200 -6.38 -12.63 -5.15
N GLN A 201 -5.26 -12.08 -4.70
CA GLN A 201 -4.82 -12.25 -3.32
C GLN A 201 -5.63 -11.39 -2.35
N LEU A 202 -6.03 -10.18 -2.77
CA LEU A 202 -6.86 -9.27 -1.97
C LEU A 202 -8.27 -9.80 -1.69
N GLU A 203 -8.72 -10.87 -2.34
CA GLU A 203 -9.97 -11.56 -1.99
C GLU A 203 -9.94 -12.07 -0.53
N ASN A 204 -8.77 -12.48 -0.04
CA ASN A 204 -8.61 -13.10 1.27
C ASN A 204 -7.61 -12.38 2.19
N HIS A 205 -6.80 -11.47 1.67
CA HIS A 205 -5.71 -10.81 2.39
C HIS A 205 -5.76 -9.30 2.23
N ASP A 206 -5.24 -8.56 3.20
CA ASP A 206 -5.04 -7.11 3.09
C ASP A 206 -3.57 -6.76 2.80
N VAL A 207 -2.67 -7.73 2.95
CA VAL A 207 -1.24 -7.59 2.70
C VAL A 207 -0.80 -8.63 1.69
N VAL A 208 -0.07 -8.21 0.66
CA VAL A 208 0.37 -9.06 -0.45
C VAL A 208 1.86 -8.86 -0.71
N PHE A 209 2.60 -9.95 -0.75
CA PHE A 209 4.00 -9.96 -1.17
C PHE A 209 4.10 -10.15 -2.69
N TRP A 210 4.89 -9.32 -3.32
CA TRP A 210 5.32 -9.49 -4.70
C TRP A 210 6.70 -10.14 -4.72
N GLU A 211 6.79 -11.34 -5.25
CA GLU A 211 8.05 -12.10 -5.26
C GLU A 211 9.21 -11.27 -5.82
N LYS A 212 10.30 -11.13 -5.05
CA LYS A 212 11.55 -10.40 -5.39
C LYS A 212 11.36 -8.91 -5.68
N HIS A 213 10.21 -8.33 -5.32
CA HIS A 213 9.93 -6.94 -5.58
C HIS A 213 9.67 -6.17 -4.29
N GLY A 214 8.62 -6.49 -3.57
CA GLY A 214 8.24 -5.75 -2.38
C GLY A 214 6.96 -6.27 -1.75
N ILE A 215 6.33 -5.40 -0.97
CA ILE A 215 5.09 -5.67 -0.26
C ILE A 215 4.07 -4.57 -0.54
N LEU A 216 2.82 -4.97 -0.59
CA LEU A 216 1.69 -4.07 -0.73
C LEU A 216 0.71 -4.30 0.43
N ALA A 217 0.17 -3.22 0.99
CA ALA A 217 -0.93 -3.26 1.94
C ALA A 217 -2.09 -2.39 1.46
N VAL A 218 -3.32 -2.87 1.69
CA VAL A 218 -4.54 -2.09 1.51
C VAL A 218 -5.27 -1.94 2.84
N GLY A 219 -5.81 -0.76 3.13
CA GLY A 219 -6.48 -0.48 4.40
C GLY A 219 -7.32 0.78 4.37
N GLU A 220 -8.01 1.04 5.48
CA GLU A 220 -8.78 2.26 5.69
C GLU A 220 -7.88 3.43 6.09
N ASP A 221 -6.79 3.14 6.79
CA ASP A 221 -5.83 4.12 7.29
C ASP A 221 -4.40 3.82 6.81
N LEU A 222 -3.64 4.88 6.52
CA LEU A 222 -2.28 4.75 6.01
C LEU A 222 -1.28 4.32 7.09
N ILE A 223 -1.48 4.75 8.33
CA ILE A 223 -0.63 4.35 9.47
C ILE A 223 -0.83 2.85 9.74
N GLU A 224 -2.08 2.36 9.74
CA GLU A 224 -2.38 0.93 9.91
C GLU A 224 -1.76 0.07 8.79
N CYS A 225 -1.78 0.55 7.55
CA CYS A 225 -1.07 -0.13 6.44
C CYS A 225 0.44 -0.19 6.68
N PHE A 226 1.04 0.88 7.18
CA PHE A 226 2.45 0.92 7.54
C PHE A 226 2.74 -0.03 8.71
N ASP A 227 1.95 0.00 9.78
CA ASP A 227 2.10 -0.83 10.97
C ASP A 227 2.00 -2.33 10.65
N ALA A 228 1.11 -2.71 9.73
CA ALA A 228 1.02 -4.09 9.24
C ALA A 228 2.34 -4.53 8.60
N ILE A 229 2.92 -3.70 7.73
CA ILE A 229 4.21 -3.98 7.08
C ILE A 229 5.35 -3.98 8.10
N ASP A 230 5.38 -3.03 9.04
CA ASP A 230 6.42 -2.94 10.08
C ASP A 230 6.41 -4.15 11.00
N THR A 231 5.21 -4.60 11.40
CA THR A 231 5.06 -5.80 12.22
C THR A 231 5.54 -7.06 11.50
N LEU A 232 5.23 -7.20 10.22
CA LEU A 232 5.73 -8.31 9.39
C LEU A 232 7.25 -8.26 9.23
N SER A 233 7.82 -7.08 8.99
CA SER A 233 9.27 -6.88 8.90
C SER A 233 9.95 -7.24 10.23
N LYS A 234 9.40 -6.78 11.36
CA LYS A 234 9.90 -7.17 12.69
C LYS A 234 9.90 -8.69 12.87
N SER A 235 8.83 -9.36 12.48
CA SER A 235 8.73 -10.83 12.55
C SER A 235 9.80 -11.51 11.67
N ALA A 236 10.02 -11.02 10.45
CA ALA A 236 11.07 -11.53 9.56
C ALA A 236 12.48 -11.35 10.16
N GLN A 237 12.76 -10.19 10.76
CA GLN A 237 14.04 -9.91 11.44
C GLN A 237 14.27 -10.86 12.61
N ILE A 238 13.24 -11.11 13.43
CA ILE A 238 13.31 -12.08 14.52
C ILE A 238 13.58 -13.48 13.97
N TYR A 239 12.86 -13.90 12.92
CA TYR A 239 13.09 -15.19 12.28
C TYR A 239 14.55 -15.35 11.83
N PHE A 240 15.11 -14.38 11.10
CA PHE A 240 16.49 -14.45 10.63
C PHE A 240 17.50 -14.44 11.78
N SER A 241 17.27 -13.60 12.80
CA SER A 241 18.12 -13.53 13.99
C SER A 241 18.13 -14.85 14.77
N ALA A 242 16.97 -15.47 14.98
CA ALA A 242 16.86 -16.75 15.66
C ALA A 242 17.55 -17.88 14.85
N ARG A 243 17.40 -17.89 13.53
CA ARG A 243 18.09 -18.86 12.63
C ARG A 243 19.59 -18.71 12.67
N LEU A 244 20.11 -17.49 12.69
CA LEU A 244 21.56 -17.25 12.78
C LEU A 244 22.10 -17.64 14.15
N ALA A 245 21.36 -17.40 15.23
CA ALA A 245 21.83 -17.68 16.60
C ALA A 245 21.83 -19.18 16.92
N SER A 246 20.82 -19.94 16.47
CA SER A 246 20.66 -21.35 16.84
C SER A 246 21.25 -22.33 15.82
N GLY A 247 21.40 -21.93 14.56
CA GLY A 247 21.66 -22.85 13.46
C GLY A 247 20.54 -23.87 13.18
N GLU A 248 19.48 -23.87 14.00
CA GLU A 248 18.39 -24.85 14.00
C GLU A 248 17.11 -24.31 13.36
N ALA A 249 16.11 -25.18 13.13
CA ALA A 249 14.80 -24.77 12.72
C ALA A 249 14.09 -24.03 13.87
N VAL A 250 13.46 -22.89 13.57
CA VAL A 250 12.66 -22.12 14.55
C VAL A 250 11.43 -22.93 14.95
N SER A 251 11.13 -22.98 16.26
CA SER A 251 9.95 -23.69 16.78
C SER A 251 8.66 -22.89 16.54
N TYR A 252 7.58 -23.62 16.25
CA TYR A 252 6.23 -23.05 16.03
C TYR A 252 5.20 -23.57 17.05
N THR A 253 5.66 -24.16 18.15
CA THR A 253 4.79 -24.88 19.11
C THR A 253 3.79 -23.98 19.81
N HIS A 254 4.08 -22.67 19.95
CA HIS A 254 3.20 -21.71 20.64
C HIS A 254 2.00 -21.22 19.79
N LEU A 255 1.93 -21.55 18.49
CA LEU A 255 0.79 -21.16 17.65
C LEU A 255 -0.56 -21.72 18.17
N ARG A 256 -0.53 -22.88 18.85
CA ARG A 256 -1.74 -23.47 19.46
C ARG A 256 -2.30 -22.65 20.60
N ALA A 257 -1.48 -21.84 21.31
CA ALA A 257 -1.92 -20.99 22.39
C ALA A 257 -2.70 -19.75 21.91
N HIS A 258 -2.48 -19.34 20.66
CA HIS A 258 -3.13 -18.16 20.07
C HIS A 258 -4.53 -18.43 19.52
N GLU A 259 -4.92 -19.70 19.31
CA GLU A 259 -6.29 -20.03 18.90
C GLU A 259 -7.31 -19.69 19.99
N THR A 260 -6.88 -19.65 21.26
CA THR A 260 -7.73 -19.30 22.41
C THR A 260 -7.78 -17.80 22.72
N VAL A 261 -6.88 -16.96 22.19
CA VAL A 261 -6.83 -15.51 22.48
C VAL A 261 -7.77 -14.71 21.57
N LEU A 262 -8.03 -15.18 20.36
CA LEU A 262 -8.97 -14.53 19.43
C LEU A 262 -10.44 -14.71 19.81
N ASP A 263 -10.75 -15.66 20.71
CA ASP A 263 -12.10 -15.84 21.28
C ASP A 263 -12.37 -14.88 22.47
N LEU A 264 -11.42 -14.02 22.83
CA LEU A 264 -11.47 -13.15 24.02
C LEU A 264 -11.43 -11.63 23.70
N VAL A 265 -11.49 -11.23 22.41
CA VAL A 265 -11.50 -9.79 22.00
C VAL A 265 -12.75 -9.48 21.20
#